data_e0ab85d230133c998ad81638a2431c8e
#
_entry.id   e0ab85d230133c998ad81638a2431c8e
#
_cell.length_a   1.000
_cell.length_b   1.000
_cell.length_c   1.000
_cell.angle_alpha   90.00
_cell.angle_beta   90.00
_cell.angle_gamma   90.00
#
_symmetry.space_group_name_H-M   'P 1'
#
loop_
_entity.id
_entity.type
_entity.pdbx_description
1 polymer ?
#
loop_
_entity_poly.entity_id
_entity_poly.type
_entity_poly.pdbx_seq_one_letter_code
_entity_poly.pdbx_strand_id
1 'polypeptide(L)'
;ISLGLVGSEMCIRDRMKTGEGKTLVSTLPAYLNALTGRGVHIVTVNDYLANRDAEWMGKVHRFLGLTVGVVLNDMKNDERRQQYACDITYITNNELGFDYLRDNMVIYKEQLVQRELAYCIIDEVDSVLIDEARTPLIISGQSSKSTKLYETADILAHQMQRGEASGEMTKMTAIMGEEIEETGDFIVNEKDKFVTLTDDGVKKVENFFHIENLSDPENLEIQHNVILALRANYLMHRDKDYVV
;
A
#
# COMPACT_ATOMS: atom_id res chain seq x y z
N ILE A 1 -34.16 -11.17 25.93
CA ILE A 1 -33.79 -10.36 24.75
C ILE A 1 -34.96 -9.45 24.48
N SER A 2 -34.88 -8.21 24.90
CA SER A 2 -35.77 -7.20 24.39
C SER A 2 -35.63 -7.21 22.86
N LEU A 3 -36.65 -7.60 22.15
CA LEU A 3 -36.79 -7.43 20.70
C LEU A 3 -36.97 -5.93 20.33
N GLY A 4 -36.40 -5.06 21.17
CA GLY A 4 -36.26 -3.65 20.92
C GLY A 4 -35.34 -3.43 19.78
N LEU A 5 -35.89 -3.54 18.59
CA LEU A 5 -35.53 -2.71 17.46
C LEU A 5 -34.00 -2.61 17.17
N VAL A 6 -33.43 -3.68 16.67
CA VAL A 6 -32.26 -3.59 15.84
C VAL A 6 -32.58 -2.56 14.74
N GLY A 7 -32.04 -1.36 14.85
CA GLY A 7 -32.13 -0.35 13.80
C GLY A 7 -32.73 1.00 14.15
N SER A 8 -33.46 1.16 15.27
CA SER A 8 -34.00 2.48 15.63
C SER A 8 -33.12 3.33 16.54
N GLU A 9 -32.07 2.74 17.12
CA GLU A 9 -31.18 3.43 18.06
C GLU A 9 -29.73 3.38 17.59
N MET A 10 -29.37 4.24 16.64
CA MET A 10 -28.00 4.39 16.16
C MET A 10 -26.99 4.80 17.23
N CYS A 11 -27.42 5.02 18.46
CA CYS A 11 -26.57 5.46 19.56
C CYS A 11 -26.28 4.37 20.61
N ILE A 12 -26.84 3.17 20.49
CA ILE A 12 -26.60 2.07 21.41
C ILE A 12 -25.39 1.25 20.95
N ARG A 13 -24.44 1.10 21.86
CA ARG A 13 -23.28 0.23 21.67
C ARG A 13 -23.44 -1.00 22.55
N ASP A 14 -23.74 -2.13 21.91
CA ASP A 14 -23.83 -3.41 22.60
C ASP A 14 -22.47 -4.10 22.71
N ARG A 15 -22.30 -4.91 23.76
CA ARG A 15 -21.13 -5.77 23.94
C ARG A 15 -21.57 -7.20 24.12
N MET A 16 -20.95 -8.10 23.36
CA MET A 16 -21.10 -9.55 23.49
C MET A 16 -19.75 -10.16 23.91
N LYS A 17 -19.76 -11.00 24.92
CA LYS A 17 -18.57 -11.73 25.36
C LYS A 17 -18.27 -12.89 24.41
N THR A 18 -17.07 -13.44 24.55
CA THR A 18 -16.68 -14.68 23.85
C THR A 18 -17.65 -15.79 24.19
N GLY A 19 -18.09 -16.57 23.19
CA GLY A 19 -19.04 -17.69 23.38
C GLY A 19 -20.52 -17.30 23.37
N GLU A 20 -20.89 -16.03 23.31
CA GLU A 20 -22.31 -15.59 23.30
C GLU A 20 -22.99 -15.66 21.93
N GLY A 21 -22.33 -16.25 20.92
CA GLY A 21 -22.93 -16.49 19.61
C GLY A 21 -22.83 -15.30 18.66
N LYS A 22 -21.79 -14.47 18.72
CA LYS A 22 -21.54 -13.34 17.82
C LYS A 22 -21.69 -13.71 16.35
N THR A 23 -21.12 -14.84 15.93
CA THR A 23 -21.19 -15.36 14.56
C THR A 23 -22.64 -15.57 14.10
N LEU A 24 -23.51 -16.08 14.96
CA LEU A 24 -24.94 -16.26 14.64
C LEU A 24 -25.66 -14.90 14.58
N VAL A 25 -25.41 -14.02 15.55
CA VAL A 25 -26.02 -12.69 15.60
C VAL A 25 -25.63 -11.85 14.39
N SER A 26 -24.41 -11.99 13.88
CA SER A 26 -23.93 -11.28 12.69
C SER A 26 -24.74 -11.57 11.43
N THR A 27 -25.47 -12.68 11.38
CA THR A 27 -26.34 -13.00 10.24
C THR A 27 -27.50 -12.01 10.08
N LEU A 28 -27.99 -11.41 11.16
CA LEU A 28 -29.11 -10.45 11.12
C LEU A 28 -28.72 -9.15 10.38
N PRO A 29 -27.69 -8.40 10.79
CA PRO A 29 -27.26 -7.20 10.08
C PRO A 29 -26.71 -7.52 8.69
N ALA A 30 -26.06 -8.68 8.50
CA ALA A 30 -25.60 -9.10 7.18
C ALA A 30 -26.77 -9.29 6.22
N TYR A 31 -27.80 -10.00 6.63
CA TYR A 31 -29.01 -10.21 5.83
C TYR A 31 -29.69 -8.87 5.47
N LEU A 32 -29.93 -8.03 6.49
CA LEU A 32 -30.61 -6.74 6.30
C LEU A 32 -29.89 -5.86 5.27
N ASN A 33 -28.57 -5.76 5.37
CA ASN A 33 -27.78 -4.92 4.46
C ASN A 33 -27.60 -5.57 3.07
N ALA A 34 -27.57 -6.90 2.98
CA ALA A 34 -27.50 -7.61 1.71
C ALA A 34 -28.74 -7.40 0.84
N LEU A 35 -29.91 -7.17 1.43
CA LEU A 35 -31.15 -6.87 0.69
C LEU A 35 -31.05 -5.61 -0.18
N THR A 36 -30.09 -4.74 0.08
CA THR A 36 -29.84 -3.56 -0.75
C THR A 36 -29.23 -3.90 -2.13
N GLY A 37 -28.73 -5.13 -2.31
CA GLY A 37 -28.02 -5.58 -3.52
C GLY A 37 -26.61 -5.00 -3.68
N ARG A 38 -26.14 -4.17 -2.73
CA ARG A 38 -24.81 -3.51 -2.81
C ARG A 38 -23.69 -4.40 -2.28
N GLY A 39 -24.01 -5.48 -1.60
CA GLY A 39 -23.05 -6.44 -1.06
C GLY A 39 -22.59 -6.16 0.36
N VAL A 40 -22.33 -7.24 1.06
CA VAL A 40 -21.83 -7.26 2.44
C VAL A 40 -20.54 -8.04 2.50
N HIS A 41 -19.54 -7.49 3.18
CA HIS A 41 -18.28 -8.19 3.47
C HIS A 41 -18.26 -8.59 4.95
N ILE A 42 -17.96 -9.86 5.21
CA ILE A 42 -17.69 -10.37 6.57
C ILE A 42 -16.22 -10.70 6.64
N VAL A 43 -15.49 -9.90 7.41
CA VAL A 43 -14.03 -9.92 7.49
C VAL A 43 -13.59 -10.68 8.74
N THR A 44 -12.70 -11.64 8.56
CA THR A 44 -12.12 -12.46 9.63
C THR A 44 -10.59 -12.42 9.57
N VAL A 45 -9.92 -13.03 10.54
CA VAL A 45 -8.44 -13.00 10.64
C VAL A 45 -7.73 -14.09 9.85
N ASN A 46 -8.42 -15.17 9.42
CA ASN A 46 -7.79 -16.24 8.67
C ASN A 46 -8.79 -17.00 7.77
N ASP A 47 -8.23 -17.72 6.78
CA ASP A 47 -8.98 -18.46 5.79
C ASP A 47 -9.85 -19.58 6.37
N TYR A 48 -9.38 -20.21 7.46
CA TYR A 48 -10.15 -21.26 8.13
C TYR A 48 -11.48 -20.72 8.67
N LEU A 49 -11.43 -19.56 9.36
CA LEU A 49 -12.64 -18.91 9.90
C LEU A 49 -13.54 -18.42 8.78
N ALA A 50 -12.97 -17.79 7.74
CA ALA A 50 -13.73 -17.33 6.59
C ALA A 50 -14.50 -18.47 5.93
N ASN A 51 -13.86 -19.60 5.69
CA ASN A 51 -14.48 -20.76 5.07
C ASN A 51 -15.50 -21.44 5.99
N ARG A 52 -15.16 -21.66 7.27
CA ARG A 52 -16.06 -22.26 8.25
C ARG A 52 -17.34 -21.46 8.40
N ASP A 53 -17.24 -20.15 8.54
CA ASP A 53 -18.39 -19.28 8.78
C ASP A 53 -19.22 -19.10 7.51
N ALA A 54 -18.59 -19.05 6.34
CA ALA A 54 -19.29 -19.09 5.05
C ALA A 54 -20.08 -20.40 4.85
N GLU A 55 -19.54 -21.52 5.31
CA GLU A 55 -20.20 -22.80 5.23
C GLU A 55 -21.37 -22.91 6.22
N TRP A 56 -21.20 -22.51 7.46
CA TRP A 56 -22.20 -22.62 8.52
C TRP A 56 -23.29 -21.56 8.39
N MET A 57 -22.95 -20.30 8.43
CA MET A 57 -23.90 -19.19 8.35
C MET A 57 -24.43 -19.01 6.93
N GLY A 58 -23.66 -19.39 5.94
CA GLY A 58 -24.11 -19.42 4.55
C GLY A 58 -25.32 -20.31 4.30
N LYS A 59 -25.53 -21.35 5.11
CA LYS A 59 -26.78 -22.16 5.04
C LYS A 59 -28.01 -21.32 5.36
N VAL A 60 -27.91 -20.45 6.37
CA VAL A 60 -28.99 -19.52 6.76
C VAL A 60 -29.25 -18.51 5.65
N HIS A 61 -28.19 -17.87 5.15
CA HIS A 61 -28.32 -16.86 4.10
C HIS A 61 -28.89 -17.43 2.80
N ARG A 62 -28.38 -18.61 2.37
CA ARG A 62 -28.90 -19.30 1.16
C ARG A 62 -30.36 -19.75 1.33
N PHE A 63 -30.76 -20.20 2.53
CA PHE A 63 -32.15 -20.52 2.82
C PHE A 63 -33.06 -19.30 2.68
N LEU A 64 -32.54 -18.11 3.01
CA LEU A 64 -33.24 -16.83 2.87
C LEU A 64 -33.14 -16.23 1.46
N GLY A 65 -32.57 -16.97 0.50
CA GLY A 65 -32.51 -16.57 -0.91
C GLY A 65 -31.31 -15.71 -1.31
N LEU A 66 -30.31 -15.54 -0.43
CA LEU A 66 -29.09 -14.79 -0.74
C LEU A 66 -27.98 -15.70 -1.25
N THR A 67 -27.11 -15.13 -2.08
CA THR A 67 -25.87 -15.77 -2.54
C THR A 67 -24.74 -15.50 -1.55
N VAL A 68 -23.89 -16.53 -1.34
CA VAL A 68 -22.77 -16.44 -0.38
C VAL A 68 -21.50 -16.93 -1.04
N GLY A 69 -20.51 -16.05 -1.07
CA GLY A 69 -19.16 -16.30 -1.56
C GLY A 69 -18.13 -16.33 -0.43
N VAL A 70 -16.97 -16.89 -0.74
CA VAL A 70 -15.78 -16.86 0.12
C VAL A 70 -14.57 -16.58 -0.73
N VAL A 71 -13.72 -15.66 -0.29
CA VAL A 71 -12.45 -15.35 -0.96
C VAL A 71 -11.31 -15.88 -0.08
N LEU A 72 -10.49 -16.74 -0.68
CA LEU A 72 -9.34 -17.37 -0.04
C LEU A 72 -8.06 -17.01 -0.80
N ASN A 73 -6.91 -17.23 -0.15
CA ASN A 73 -5.60 -16.82 -0.66
C ASN A 73 -5.29 -17.35 -2.07
N ASP A 74 -5.51 -18.63 -2.33
CA ASP A 74 -5.08 -19.31 -3.57
C ASP A 74 -6.01 -19.08 -4.79
N MET A 75 -7.04 -18.22 -4.67
CA MET A 75 -8.00 -18.00 -5.74
C MET A 75 -7.48 -17.08 -6.83
N LYS A 76 -7.82 -17.42 -8.09
CA LYS A 76 -7.55 -16.56 -9.26
C LYS A 76 -8.51 -15.37 -9.33
N ASN A 77 -8.12 -14.32 -10.05
CA ASN A 77 -8.92 -13.09 -10.15
C ASN A 77 -10.36 -13.32 -10.65
N ASP A 78 -10.57 -14.22 -11.62
CA ASP A 78 -11.90 -14.51 -12.13
C ASP A 78 -12.78 -15.22 -11.09
N GLU A 79 -12.19 -16.11 -10.30
CA GLU A 79 -12.88 -16.78 -9.20
C GLU A 79 -13.20 -15.77 -8.09
N ARG A 80 -12.24 -14.91 -7.72
CA ARG A 80 -12.46 -13.81 -6.74
C ARG A 80 -13.60 -12.91 -7.16
N ARG A 81 -13.64 -12.50 -8.43
CA ARG A 81 -14.71 -11.65 -8.98
C ARG A 81 -16.08 -12.29 -8.82
N GLN A 82 -16.19 -13.61 -9.05
CA GLN A 82 -17.43 -14.34 -8.83
C GLN A 82 -17.85 -14.37 -7.35
N GLN A 83 -16.88 -14.53 -6.43
CA GLN A 83 -17.16 -14.52 -5.00
C GLN A 83 -17.57 -13.12 -4.51
N TYR A 84 -16.92 -12.07 -4.99
CA TYR A 84 -17.30 -10.69 -4.67
C TYR A 84 -18.66 -10.28 -5.27
N ALA A 85 -19.11 -10.92 -6.34
CA ALA A 85 -20.42 -10.69 -6.93
C ALA A 85 -21.57 -11.26 -6.08
N CYS A 86 -21.30 -12.11 -5.10
CA CYS A 86 -22.31 -12.65 -4.18
C CYS A 86 -22.87 -11.56 -3.25
N ASP A 87 -24.08 -11.74 -2.74
CA ASP A 87 -24.72 -10.81 -1.80
C ASP A 87 -23.93 -10.64 -0.50
N ILE A 88 -23.35 -11.75 -0.01
CA ILE A 88 -22.50 -11.78 1.18
C ILE A 88 -21.18 -12.46 0.83
N THR A 89 -20.05 -11.82 1.11
CA THR A 89 -18.72 -12.35 0.87
C THR A 89 -17.93 -12.46 2.18
N TYR A 90 -17.51 -13.67 2.53
CA TYR A 90 -16.57 -13.93 3.63
C TYR A 90 -15.14 -13.83 3.13
N ILE A 91 -14.26 -13.15 3.88
CA ILE A 91 -12.91 -12.88 3.44
C ILE A 91 -12.02 -12.56 4.63
N THR A 92 -10.70 -12.73 4.48
CA THR A 92 -9.74 -12.25 5.48
C THR A 92 -9.40 -10.77 5.27
N ASN A 93 -8.98 -10.10 6.35
CA ASN A 93 -8.53 -8.70 6.30
C ASN A 93 -7.40 -8.49 5.28
N ASN A 94 -6.43 -9.40 5.24
CA ASN A 94 -5.29 -9.32 4.34
C ASN A 94 -5.70 -9.45 2.87
N GLU A 95 -6.52 -10.45 2.53
CA GLU A 95 -6.99 -10.67 1.15
C GLU A 95 -7.84 -9.48 0.66
N LEU A 96 -8.75 -8.98 1.52
CA LEU A 96 -9.56 -7.79 1.20
C LEU A 96 -8.68 -6.57 0.92
N GLY A 97 -7.67 -6.36 1.75
CA GLY A 97 -6.75 -5.24 1.60
C GLY A 97 -5.84 -5.37 0.37
N PHE A 98 -5.31 -6.58 0.10
CA PHE A 98 -4.52 -6.82 -1.10
C PHE A 98 -5.34 -6.72 -2.39
N ASP A 99 -6.58 -7.20 -2.39
CA ASP A 99 -7.46 -7.02 -3.54
C ASP A 99 -7.79 -5.56 -3.78
N TYR A 100 -8.03 -4.77 -2.71
CA TYR A 100 -8.21 -3.33 -2.83
C TYR A 100 -6.98 -2.64 -3.43
N LEU A 101 -5.78 -2.99 -2.98
CA LEU A 101 -4.54 -2.43 -3.55
C LEU A 101 -4.37 -2.83 -5.01
N ARG A 102 -4.61 -4.10 -5.36
CA ARG A 102 -4.53 -4.59 -6.75
C ARG A 102 -5.51 -3.87 -7.66
N ASP A 103 -6.76 -3.68 -7.21
CA ASP A 103 -7.79 -2.98 -7.94
C ASP A 103 -7.44 -1.50 -8.20
N ASN A 104 -6.72 -0.86 -7.27
CA ASN A 104 -6.22 0.51 -7.47
C ASN A 104 -5.02 0.61 -8.44
N MET A 105 -4.45 -0.52 -8.84
CA MET A 105 -3.33 -0.57 -9.79
C MET A 105 -3.77 -0.91 -11.22
N VAL A 106 -5.01 -1.35 -11.43
CA VAL A 106 -5.50 -1.73 -12.76
C VAL A 106 -5.85 -0.48 -13.61
N ILE A 107 -5.69 -0.63 -14.92
CA ILE A 107 -5.96 0.44 -15.89
C ILE A 107 -7.40 0.38 -16.40
N TYR A 108 -7.95 -0.84 -16.54
CA TYR A 108 -9.27 -1.06 -17.12
C TYR A 108 -10.24 -1.54 -16.05
N LYS A 109 -11.47 -0.99 -16.10
CA LYS A 109 -12.53 -1.32 -15.13
C LYS A 109 -12.89 -2.81 -15.12
N GLU A 110 -12.77 -3.49 -16.24
CA GLU A 110 -13.04 -4.92 -16.39
C GLU A 110 -12.05 -5.81 -15.63
N GLN A 111 -10.91 -5.25 -15.22
CA GLN A 111 -9.89 -5.94 -14.43
C GLN A 111 -10.16 -5.91 -12.93
N LEU A 112 -11.06 -5.05 -12.47
CA LEU A 112 -11.44 -4.97 -11.07
C LEU A 112 -12.05 -6.30 -10.61
N VAL A 113 -11.66 -6.74 -9.41
CA VAL A 113 -12.23 -7.94 -8.78
C VAL A 113 -13.28 -7.59 -7.75
N GLN A 114 -13.11 -6.48 -7.03
CA GLN A 114 -14.04 -5.99 -6.05
C GLN A 114 -15.17 -5.18 -6.70
N ARG A 115 -16.30 -5.15 -6.04
CA ARG A 115 -17.36 -4.19 -6.31
C ARG A 115 -17.36 -3.07 -5.26
N GLU A 116 -18.33 -2.19 -5.29
CA GLU A 116 -18.50 -1.13 -4.31
C GLU A 116 -18.49 -1.67 -2.86
N LEU A 117 -17.73 -1.01 -1.99
CA LEU A 117 -17.67 -1.32 -0.56
C LEU A 117 -18.82 -0.63 0.16
N ALA A 118 -19.94 -1.35 0.38
CA ALA A 118 -21.17 -0.79 0.93
C ALA A 118 -21.31 -1.01 2.44
N TYR A 119 -21.05 -2.23 2.91
CA TYR A 119 -21.19 -2.59 4.31
C TYR A 119 -20.22 -3.71 4.68
N CYS A 120 -19.64 -3.63 5.89
CA CYS A 120 -18.79 -4.71 6.40
C CYS A 120 -19.10 -5.02 7.88
N ILE A 121 -18.86 -6.28 8.24
CA ILE A 121 -18.78 -6.76 9.62
C ILE A 121 -17.35 -7.26 9.80
N ILE A 122 -16.63 -6.74 10.80
CA ILE A 122 -15.27 -7.14 11.11
C ILE A 122 -15.32 -7.96 12.39
N ASP A 123 -14.98 -9.26 12.28
CA ASP A 123 -14.78 -10.13 13.42
C ASP A 123 -13.34 -10.03 13.91
N GLU A 124 -13.08 -10.30 15.21
CA GLU A 124 -11.78 -10.13 15.84
C GLU A 124 -11.16 -8.74 15.58
N VAL A 125 -11.96 -7.70 15.78
CA VAL A 125 -11.64 -6.30 15.43
C VAL A 125 -10.40 -5.76 16.14
N ASP A 126 -10.08 -6.24 17.32
CA ASP A 126 -8.88 -5.94 18.10
C ASP A 126 -7.61 -6.44 17.35
N SER A 127 -7.64 -7.65 16.82
CA SER A 127 -6.55 -8.15 15.99
C SER A 127 -6.41 -7.33 14.70
N VAL A 128 -7.50 -7.12 13.98
CA VAL A 128 -7.48 -6.46 12.67
C VAL A 128 -7.13 -4.98 12.75
N LEU A 129 -7.75 -4.23 13.67
CA LEU A 129 -7.64 -2.76 13.71
C LEU A 129 -6.67 -2.23 14.76
N ILE A 130 -6.13 -3.07 15.65
CA ILE A 130 -5.16 -2.67 16.68
C ILE A 130 -3.84 -3.38 16.48
N ASP A 131 -3.81 -4.72 16.56
CA ASP A 131 -2.56 -5.47 16.55
C ASP A 131 -1.87 -5.41 15.19
N GLU A 132 -2.61 -5.62 14.10
CA GLU A 132 -2.09 -5.60 12.73
C GLU A 132 -2.13 -4.21 12.07
N ALA A 133 -2.76 -3.22 12.70
CA ALA A 133 -2.97 -1.88 12.10
C ALA A 133 -1.67 -1.15 11.73
N ARG A 134 -0.56 -1.49 12.36
CA ARG A 134 0.76 -0.90 12.07
C ARG A 134 1.52 -1.62 10.96
N THR A 135 1.09 -2.80 10.55
CA THR A 135 1.74 -3.58 9.51
C THR A 135 1.22 -3.12 8.15
N PRO A 136 2.02 -2.44 7.31
CA PRO A 136 1.57 -2.01 6.01
C PRO A 136 1.38 -3.19 5.07
N LEU A 137 0.31 -3.18 4.29
CA LEU A 137 0.16 -4.09 3.17
C LEU A 137 0.99 -3.56 2.00
N ILE A 138 1.98 -4.33 1.56
CA ILE A 138 2.91 -3.92 0.49
C ILE A 138 2.80 -4.90 -0.66
N ILE A 139 2.48 -4.39 -1.85
CA ILE A 139 2.62 -5.14 -3.10
C ILE A 139 3.97 -4.75 -3.71
N SER A 140 4.88 -5.71 -3.80
CA SER A 140 6.14 -5.55 -4.49
C SER A 140 6.20 -6.50 -5.67
N GLY A 141 6.70 -6.02 -6.79
CA GLY A 141 6.95 -6.81 -7.98
C GLY A 141 8.39 -6.64 -8.45
N GLN A 142 8.92 -7.61 -9.16
CA GLN A 142 10.16 -7.39 -9.88
C GLN A 142 9.93 -6.28 -10.89
N SER A 143 10.67 -5.17 -10.74
CA SER A 143 10.72 -4.16 -11.78
C SER A 143 11.34 -4.81 -13.02
N SER A 144 10.65 -4.74 -14.16
CA SER A 144 11.21 -5.11 -15.46
C SER A 144 12.32 -4.15 -15.92
N LYS A 145 12.51 -3.05 -15.18
CA LYS A 145 13.56 -2.07 -15.46
C LYS A 145 14.91 -2.65 -15.07
N SER A 146 15.85 -2.50 -15.98
CA SER A 146 17.21 -3.02 -15.87
C SER A 146 17.88 -2.52 -14.59
N THR A 147 18.34 -3.44 -13.73
CA THR A 147 19.24 -3.13 -12.59
C THR A 147 20.54 -2.48 -13.02
N LYS A 148 20.91 -2.58 -14.32
CA LYS A 148 22.13 -1.98 -14.89
C LYS A 148 22.21 -0.47 -14.69
N LEU A 149 21.09 0.25 -14.71
CA LEU A 149 21.11 1.71 -14.50
C LEU A 149 21.50 2.06 -13.06
N TYR A 150 21.06 1.29 -12.07
CA TYR A 150 21.47 1.47 -10.67
C TYR A 150 22.96 1.19 -10.49
N GLU A 151 23.45 0.09 -11.06
CA GLU A 151 24.90 -0.25 -11.01
C GLU A 151 25.76 0.82 -11.71
N THR A 152 25.30 1.31 -12.86
CA THR A 152 26.00 2.36 -13.61
C THR A 152 25.99 3.69 -12.85
N ALA A 153 24.87 4.06 -12.23
CA ALA A 153 24.76 5.24 -11.40
C ALA A 153 25.64 5.16 -10.14
N ASP A 154 25.76 3.98 -9.54
CA ASP A 154 26.61 3.73 -8.38
C ASP A 154 28.11 3.85 -8.73
N ILE A 155 28.52 3.30 -9.88
CA ILE A 155 29.89 3.47 -10.41
C ILE A 155 30.22 4.96 -10.58
N LEU A 156 29.29 5.75 -11.14
CA LEU A 156 29.49 7.20 -11.27
C LEU A 156 29.55 7.89 -9.91
N ALA A 157 28.66 7.54 -8.99
CA ALA A 157 28.62 8.13 -7.64
C ALA A 157 29.96 7.97 -6.89
N HIS A 158 30.66 6.84 -7.05
CA HIS A 158 31.99 6.62 -6.48
C HIS A 158 33.11 7.44 -7.16
N GLN A 159 32.88 7.93 -8.37
CA GLN A 159 33.85 8.79 -9.11
C GLN A 159 33.63 10.28 -8.86
N MET A 160 32.48 10.64 -8.25
CA MET A 160 32.15 12.03 -7.95
C MET A 160 32.77 12.49 -6.65
N GLN A 161 33.10 13.79 -6.59
CA GLN A 161 33.72 14.40 -5.42
C GLN A 161 32.71 15.19 -4.62
N ARG A 162 32.60 14.87 -3.32
CA ARG A 162 31.79 15.65 -2.39
C ARG A 162 32.36 17.06 -2.26
N GLY A 163 31.52 18.04 -2.44
CA GLY A 163 31.83 19.44 -2.23
C GLY A 163 31.24 20.02 -0.95
N GLU A 164 31.50 21.29 -0.71
CA GLU A 164 31.00 22.09 0.37
C GLU A 164 30.29 23.34 -0.19
N ALA A 165 29.21 23.75 0.45
CA ALA A 165 28.53 25.00 0.16
C ALA A 165 28.92 26.07 1.17
N SER A 166 29.21 27.27 0.71
CA SER A 166 29.48 28.40 1.58
C SER A 166 28.18 29.01 2.10
N GLY A 167 27.50 28.30 3.00
CA GLY A 167 26.23 28.73 3.63
C GLY A 167 25.36 27.57 4.11
N GLU A 168 24.34 27.84 4.95
CA GLU A 168 23.34 26.82 5.31
C GLU A 168 22.41 26.54 4.12
N MET A 169 22.64 25.43 3.45
CA MET A 169 21.78 24.97 2.36
C MET A 169 20.54 24.28 2.97
N THR A 170 19.40 24.96 2.95
CA THR A 170 18.10 24.35 3.24
C THR A 170 17.44 23.91 1.95
N LYS A 171 16.45 22.97 2.03
CA LYS A 171 15.63 22.59 0.86
C LYS A 171 15.02 23.78 0.15
N MET A 172 14.78 24.87 0.88
CA MET A 172 14.13 26.07 0.38
C MET A 172 15.08 26.96 -0.44
N THR A 173 16.35 27.10 -0.01
CA THR A 173 17.39 27.82 -0.77
C THR A 173 17.77 27.09 -2.06
N ALA A 174 17.85 25.75 -2.02
CA ALA A 174 18.08 24.92 -3.22
C ALA A 174 16.94 25.05 -4.26
N ILE A 175 15.71 25.31 -3.83
CA ILE A 175 14.55 25.50 -4.75
C ILE A 175 14.47 26.95 -5.26
N MET A 176 14.93 27.92 -4.49
CA MET A 176 14.86 29.36 -4.82
C MET A 176 15.98 29.85 -5.75
N GLY A 177 17.01 29.01 -6.02
CA GLY A 177 18.08 29.36 -6.99
C GLY A 177 18.98 30.51 -6.53
N GLU A 178 19.19 30.67 -5.21
CA GLU A 178 20.16 31.64 -4.70
C GLU A 178 21.59 31.18 -5.08
N GLU A 179 22.39 32.06 -5.64
CA GLU A 179 23.80 31.79 -6.00
C GLU A 179 24.62 31.58 -4.72
N ILE A 180 24.87 30.31 -4.41
CA ILE A 180 25.79 29.87 -3.36
C ILE A 180 27.05 29.39 -4.06
N GLU A 181 28.21 29.82 -3.63
CA GLU A 181 29.48 29.28 -4.13
C GLU A 181 29.57 27.81 -3.70
N GLU A 182 29.42 26.90 -4.66
CA GLU A 182 29.47 25.46 -4.50
C GLU A 182 30.79 24.91 -5.04
N THR A 183 31.38 23.99 -4.32
CA THR A 183 32.59 23.26 -4.76
C THR A 183 32.29 21.79 -4.95
N GLY A 184 33.07 21.09 -5.75
CA GLY A 184 32.90 19.66 -6.02
C GLY A 184 31.73 19.34 -6.95
N ASP A 185 31.39 18.05 -7.07
CA ASP A 185 30.38 17.56 -8.00
C ASP A 185 28.97 17.50 -7.34
N PHE A 186 28.90 17.39 -6.03
CA PHE A 186 27.63 17.33 -5.30
C PHE A 186 27.80 17.77 -3.84
N ILE A 187 26.70 18.20 -3.25
CA ILE A 187 26.63 18.65 -1.86
C ILE A 187 25.67 17.74 -1.08
N VAL A 188 26.09 17.38 0.15
CA VAL A 188 25.30 16.54 1.06
C VAL A 188 24.81 17.39 2.23
N ASN A 189 23.52 17.47 2.40
CA ASN A 189 22.91 18.02 3.60
C ASN A 189 22.52 16.88 4.56
N GLU A 190 23.35 16.62 5.56
CA GLU A 190 23.13 15.56 6.53
C GLU A 190 21.93 15.83 7.46
N LYS A 191 21.61 17.09 7.71
CA LYS A 191 20.52 17.51 8.59
C LYS A 191 19.15 17.22 7.98
N ASP A 192 18.99 17.55 6.70
CA ASP A 192 17.76 17.36 5.94
C ASP A 192 17.75 16.07 5.09
N LYS A 193 18.83 15.30 5.15
CA LYS A 193 19.02 14.02 4.43
C LYS A 193 18.77 14.10 2.93
N PHE A 194 19.28 15.12 2.26
CA PHE A 194 19.22 15.24 0.81
C PHE A 194 20.58 15.52 0.17
N VAL A 195 20.67 15.23 -1.12
CA VAL A 195 21.86 15.46 -1.95
C VAL A 195 21.45 16.30 -3.14
N THR A 196 22.27 17.29 -3.50
CA THR A 196 22.09 18.14 -4.68
C THR A 196 23.33 18.07 -5.55
N LEU A 197 23.16 17.96 -6.86
CA LEU A 197 24.25 18.08 -7.83
C LEU A 197 24.60 19.55 -8.02
N THR A 198 25.88 19.86 -8.13
CA THR A 198 26.39 21.16 -8.56
C THR A 198 26.38 21.25 -10.09
N ASP A 199 26.61 22.42 -10.66
CA ASP A 199 26.73 22.59 -12.11
C ASP A 199 27.83 21.71 -12.72
N ASP A 200 28.94 21.53 -12.03
CA ASP A 200 30.03 20.63 -12.47
C ASP A 200 29.62 19.16 -12.33
N GLY A 201 28.86 18.82 -11.30
CA GLY A 201 28.27 17.49 -11.15
C GLY A 201 27.28 17.14 -12.26
N VAL A 202 26.41 18.08 -12.62
CA VAL A 202 25.47 17.92 -13.76
C VAL A 202 26.24 17.62 -15.05
N LYS A 203 27.24 18.45 -15.39
CA LYS A 203 28.08 18.23 -16.57
C LYS A 203 28.78 16.87 -16.57
N LYS A 204 29.24 16.42 -15.39
CA LYS A 204 29.91 15.12 -15.23
C LYS A 204 28.92 13.96 -15.46
N VAL A 205 27.68 14.07 -15.00
CA VAL A 205 26.60 13.11 -15.28
C VAL A 205 26.29 13.08 -16.78
N GLU A 206 26.09 14.24 -17.39
CA GLU A 206 25.80 14.38 -18.83
C GLU A 206 26.88 13.74 -19.69
N ASN A 207 28.16 14.01 -19.37
CA ASN A 207 29.29 13.42 -20.09
C ASN A 207 29.38 11.89 -19.90
N PHE A 208 29.11 11.40 -18.70
CA PHE A 208 29.17 9.97 -18.39
C PHE A 208 28.09 9.15 -19.09
N PHE A 209 26.86 9.67 -19.12
CA PHE A 209 25.74 9.01 -19.77
C PHE A 209 25.57 9.38 -21.25
N HIS A 210 26.44 10.28 -21.79
CA HIS A 210 26.37 10.79 -23.16
C HIS A 210 25.01 11.42 -23.51
N ILE A 211 24.49 12.26 -22.63
CA ILE A 211 23.24 13.00 -22.79
C ILE A 211 23.53 14.49 -22.91
N GLU A 212 22.67 15.23 -23.63
CA GLU A 212 22.85 16.67 -23.86
C GLU A 212 22.37 17.53 -22.68
N ASN A 213 21.30 17.12 -22.02
CA ASN A 213 20.70 17.87 -20.91
C ASN A 213 20.06 16.92 -19.89
N LEU A 214 20.57 16.94 -18.66
CA LEU A 214 20.07 16.10 -17.57
C LEU A 214 18.64 16.46 -17.13
N SER A 215 18.22 17.72 -17.34
CA SER A 215 16.90 18.22 -16.94
C SER A 215 15.77 17.84 -17.91
N ASP A 216 16.08 17.24 -19.05
CA ASP A 216 15.05 16.82 -20.01
C ASP A 216 14.16 15.70 -19.40
N PRO A 217 12.84 15.68 -19.70
CA PRO A 217 11.92 14.68 -19.20
C PRO A 217 12.35 13.23 -19.47
N GLU A 218 13.05 12.97 -20.57
CA GLU A 218 13.56 11.65 -20.94
C GLU A 218 14.72 11.20 -20.04
N ASN A 219 15.45 12.13 -19.43
CA ASN A 219 16.64 11.89 -18.61
C ASN A 219 16.37 11.93 -17.09
N LEU A 220 15.14 12.23 -16.69
CA LEU A 220 14.74 12.29 -15.25
C LEU A 220 15.03 10.98 -14.50
N GLU A 221 14.94 9.84 -15.17
CA GLU A 221 15.26 8.55 -14.56
C GLU A 221 16.75 8.42 -14.25
N ILE A 222 17.62 8.93 -15.10
CA ILE A 222 19.08 8.96 -14.90
C ILE A 222 19.40 9.88 -13.71
N GLN A 223 18.87 11.09 -13.71
CA GLN A 223 19.02 12.05 -12.63
C GLN A 223 18.59 11.47 -11.28
N HIS A 224 17.41 10.83 -11.25
CA HIS A 224 16.89 10.21 -10.05
C HIS A 224 17.81 9.10 -9.52
N ASN A 225 18.30 8.21 -10.40
CA ASN A 225 19.16 7.10 -10.00
C ASN A 225 20.53 7.57 -9.52
N VAL A 226 21.11 8.61 -10.12
CA VAL A 226 22.37 9.22 -9.66
C VAL A 226 22.19 9.81 -8.25
N ILE A 227 21.13 10.57 -8.02
CA ILE A 227 20.81 11.13 -6.70
C ILE A 227 20.58 10.02 -5.67
N LEU A 228 19.90 8.93 -6.04
CA LEU A 228 19.70 7.77 -5.16
C LEU A 228 21.01 7.08 -4.81
N ALA A 229 21.91 6.89 -5.80
CA ALA A 229 23.24 6.29 -5.58
C ALA A 229 24.10 7.16 -4.64
N LEU A 230 24.11 8.47 -4.83
CA LEU A 230 24.81 9.40 -3.94
C LEU A 230 24.23 9.37 -2.52
N ARG A 231 22.90 9.36 -2.37
CA ARG A 231 22.25 9.23 -1.06
C ARG A 231 22.57 7.91 -0.37
N ALA A 232 22.56 6.81 -1.12
CA ALA A 232 22.90 5.49 -0.59
C ALA A 232 24.34 5.44 -0.05
N ASN A 233 25.29 6.00 -0.79
CA ASN A 233 26.70 5.98 -0.42
C ASN A 233 27.05 6.94 0.74
N TYR A 234 26.38 8.11 0.82
CA TYR A 234 26.78 9.18 1.75
C TYR A 234 25.82 9.39 2.94
N LEU A 235 24.57 8.93 2.86
CA LEU A 235 23.58 9.14 3.90
C LEU A 235 23.00 7.85 4.50
N MET A 236 23.31 6.67 3.91
CA MET A 236 22.82 5.39 4.38
C MET A 236 24.00 4.54 4.85
N HIS A 237 24.15 4.36 6.15
CA HIS A 237 25.23 3.59 6.73
C HIS A 237 24.69 2.29 7.32
N ARG A 238 25.36 1.18 6.97
CA ARG A 238 25.07 -0.13 7.52
C ARG A 238 25.18 -0.11 9.04
N ASP A 239 24.30 -0.82 9.73
CA ASP A 239 24.19 -0.96 11.18
C ASP A 239 23.82 0.35 11.93
N LYS A 240 23.57 1.45 11.19
CA LYS A 240 23.06 2.72 11.72
C LYS A 240 21.73 3.09 11.11
N ASP A 241 21.63 3.07 9.79
CA ASP A 241 20.43 3.46 9.04
C ASP A 241 19.70 2.24 8.48
N TYR A 242 20.37 1.11 8.30
CA TYR A 242 19.78 -0.18 7.89
C TYR A 242 20.60 -1.37 8.42
N VAL A 243 19.94 -2.53 8.52
CA VAL A 243 20.52 -3.83 8.91
C VAL A 243 20.33 -4.81 7.75
N VAL A 244 21.34 -5.66 7.53
CA VAL A 244 21.34 -6.70 6.49
C VAL A 244 21.25 -8.07 7.15
#